data_e87042bfaf57befe9b7eb66a0b9c5ba3
#
_entry.id   e87042bfaf57befe9b7eb66a0b9c5ba3
#
_cell.length_a   1.000
_cell.length_b   1.000
_cell.length_c   1.000
_cell.angle_alpha   90.00
_cell.angle_beta   90.00
_cell.angle_gamma   90.00
#
_symmetry.space_group_name_H-M   'P 1'
#
loop_
_entity.id
_entity.type
_entity.pdbx_description
1 polymer ?
#
loop_
_entity_poly.entity_id
_entity_poly.type
_entity_poly.pdbx_seq_one_letter_code
_entity_poly.pdbx_strand_id
1 'polypeptide(L)'
;MKRRLILMAAGAVPLLMAGCASTQAPTRWYELKSEPPEAVPALQPGDGAVWEFSGRLPLPGSLERDTLVVASGEAGVEPLAGHRWVVPLRDSIPERLAADLALLRGEGLVWLSPAPADVVVARRLRVTIDTLLADEARQTLRLRARWWFTDATALTAAPPTTCRASSTRTCIPPRAR
;
A
#
# COMPACT_ATOMS: atom_id res chain seq x y z
N MET A 1 40.52 -50.72 36.25
CA MET A 1 39.46 -50.64 35.23
C MET A 1 38.55 -49.39 35.42
N LYS A 2 38.62 -48.59 36.48
CA LYS A 2 37.73 -47.41 36.69
C LYS A 2 38.20 -46.11 36.01
N ARG A 3 39.44 -46.02 35.58
CA ARG A 3 40.00 -44.77 34.96
C ARG A 3 39.66 -44.59 33.46
N ARG A 4 39.32 -45.67 32.75
CA ARG A 4 38.99 -45.62 31.32
C ARG A 4 37.53 -45.25 31.01
N LEU A 5 36.63 -45.37 32.01
CA LEU A 5 35.22 -45.00 31.86
C LEU A 5 34.96 -43.47 31.97
N ILE A 6 35.83 -42.76 32.66
CA ILE A 6 35.67 -41.30 32.88
C ILE A 6 36.06 -40.46 31.64
N LEU A 7 36.95 -41.00 30.79
CA LEU A 7 37.41 -40.31 29.59
C LEU A 7 36.38 -40.37 28.41
N MET A 8 35.46 -41.32 28.44
CA MET A 8 34.44 -41.44 27.41
C MET A 8 33.20 -40.52 27.68
N ALA A 9 32.98 -40.08 28.90
CA ALA A 9 31.88 -39.22 29.28
C ALA A 9 32.13 -37.73 28.98
N ALA A 10 33.39 -37.29 28.87
CA ALA A 10 33.76 -35.90 28.63
C ALA A 10 33.66 -35.45 27.17
N GLY A 11 33.51 -36.40 26.22
CA GLY A 11 33.43 -36.08 24.78
C GLY A 11 32.01 -35.86 24.24
N ALA A 12 30.96 -36.19 25.01
CA ALA A 12 29.57 -36.12 24.52
C ALA A 12 28.87 -34.79 24.78
N VAL A 13 29.39 -33.93 25.64
CA VAL A 13 28.75 -32.68 26.04
C VAL A 13 28.88 -31.54 25.01
N PRO A 14 29.95 -31.37 24.22
CA PRO A 14 30.04 -30.28 23.27
C PRO A 14 29.20 -30.46 21.99
N LEU A 15 28.66 -31.66 21.71
CA LEU A 15 27.87 -31.87 20.49
C LEU A 15 26.40 -31.35 20.61
N LEU A 16 25.91 -31.03 21.80
CA LEU A 16 24.53 -30.63 22.02
C LEU A 16 24.33 -29.08 21.89
N MET A 17 25.40 -28.31 21.75
CA MET A 17 25.32 -26.82 21.59
C MET A 17 25.36 -26.35 20.13
N ALA A 18 25.44 -27.25 19.16
CA ALA A 18 25.57 -26.90 17.73
C ALA A 18 24.23 -26.65 17.02
N GLY A 19 23.10 -26.54 17.72
CA GLY A 19 21.79 -26.68 17.11
C GLY A 19 20.86 -25.50 17.26
N CYS A 20 21.26 -24.22 17.07
CA CYS A 20 20.31 -23.13 16.90
C CYS A 20 20.91 -21.91 16.19
N ALA A 21 21.59 -22.09 15.07
CA ALA A 21 21.78 -21.01 14.12
C ALA A 21 20.60 -21.04 13.15
N SER A 22 19.43 -20.53 13.54
CA SER A 22 18.38 -20.22 12.60
C SER A 22 18.90 -19.09 11.72
N THR A 23 19.38 -19.42 10.54
CA THR A 23 19.70 -18.43 9.49
C THR A 23 18.40 -17.77 9.07
N GLN A 24 18.04 -16.71 9.79
CA GLN A 24 16.92 -15.88 9.45
C GLN A 24 17.20 -15.26 8.07
N ALA A 25 16.35 -15.55 7.10
CA ALA A 25 16.51 -14.99 5.75
C ALA A 25 16.59 -13.46 5.83
N PRO A 26 17.46 -12.82 5.04
CA PRO A 26 17.62 -11.37 5.09
C PRO A 26 16.29 -10.68 4.76
N THR A 27 15.95 -9.66 5.54
CA THR A 27 14.74 -8.86 5.31
C THR A 27 14.91 -8.02 4.04
N ARG A 28 13.93 -8.11 3.15
CA ARG A 28 13.80 -7.27 1.95
C ARG A 28 12.83 -6.14 2.22
N TRP A 29 13.23 -4.92 1.89
CA TRP A 29 12.44 -3.72 2.08
C TRP A 29 11.87 -3.24 0.75
N TYR A 30 10.62 -2.81 0.76
CA TYR A 30 9.87 -2.34 -0.40
C TYR A 30 9.34 -0.93 -0.18
N GLU A 31 9.32 -0.16 -1.23
CA GLU A 31 8.78 1.18 -1.27
C GLU A 31 7.81 1.31 -2.45
N LEU A 32 6.71 2.04 -2.26
CA LEU A 32 5.84 2.40 -3.36
C LEU A 32 6.54 3.41 -4.25
N LYS A 33 6.83 3.01 -5.48
CA LYS A 33 7.36 3.89 -6.52
C LYS A 33 6.24 4.22 -7.49
N SER A 34 6.19 5.48 -7.94
CA SER A 34 5.43 5.87 -9.10
C SER A 34 6.33 5.77 -10.31
N GLU A 35 5.88 5.07 -11.32
CA GLU A 35 6.38 5.27 -12.68
C GLU A 35 5.48 6.32 -13.32
N PRO A 36 5.99 7.51 -13.66
CA PRO A 36 5.19 8.48 -14.41
C PRO A 36 4.68 7.75 -15.67
N PRO A 37 3.40 7.86 -16.02
CA PRO A 37 2.91 7.29 -17.26
C PRO A 37 3.72 7.87 -18.42
N GLU A 38 4.15 7.02 -19.35
CA GLU A 38 4.95 7.38 -20.54
C GLU A 38 4.30 8.50 -21.38
N ALA A 39 2.98 8.63 -21.30
CA ALA A 39 2.24 9.77 -21.81
C ALA A 39 1.18 10.12 -20.76
N VAL A 40 1.38 11.21 -20.04
CA VAL A 40 0.30 11.86 -19.32
C VAL A 40 -0.63 12.43 -20.41
N PRO A 41 -1.88 11.94 -20.58
CA PRO A 41 -2.81 12.62 -21.44
C PRO A 41 -2.84 14.07 -20.98
N ALA A 42 -2.63 15.02 -21.91
CA ALA A 42 -2.80 16.42 -21.60
C ALA A 42 -4.23 16.56 -21.04
N LEU A 43 -4.36 16.52 -19.73
CA LEU A 43 -5.62 16.86 -19.08
C LEU A 43 -5.90 18.27 -19.51
N GLN A 44 -7.10 18.51 -20.03
CA GLN A 44 -7.53 19.87 -20.30
C GLN A 44 -7.26 20.70 -19.06
N PRO A 45 -6.77 21.96 -19.20
CA PRO A 45 -6.53 22.82 -18.07
C PRO A 45 -7.74 22.73 -17.16
N GLY A 46 -7.53 22.20 -15.96
CA GLY A 46 -8.62 22.03 -15.00
C GLY A 46 -9.20 23.40 -14.64
N ASP A 47 -10.30 23.38 -13.95
CA ASP A 47 -11.00 24.56 -13.43
C ASP A 47 -10.16 25.42 -12.46
N GLY A 48 -8.87 25.09 -12.27
CA GLY A 48 -7.99 25.74 -11.28
C GLY A 48 -8.38 25.45 -9.82
N ALA A 49 -9.38 24.61 -9.62
CA ALA A 49 -9.88 24.29 -8.30
C ALA A 49 -8.83 23.50 -7.49
N VAL A 50 -8.55 23.96 -6.30
CA VAL A 50 -7.64 23.27 -5.37
C VAL A 50 -8.36 22.09 -4.72
N TRP A 51 -7.71 20.95 -4.72
CA TRP A 51 -8.20 19.73 -4.10
C TRP A 51 -7.42 19.41 -2.84
N GLU A 52 -8.14 19.04 -1.80
CA GLU A 52 -7.56 18.46 -0.59
C GLU A 52 -7.80 16.95 -0.60
N PHE A 53 -6.74 16.19 -0.43
CA PHE A 53 -6.78 14.74 -0.33
C PHE A 53 -6.56 14.31 1.13
N SER A 54 -7.35 13.35 1.62
CA SER A 54 -7.18 12.87 2.98
C SER A 54 -5.81 12.21 3.16
N GLY A 55 -5.01 12.72 4.06
CA GLY A 55 -3.72 12.15 4.43
C GLY A 55 -3.82 10.81 5.17
N ARG A 56 -5.04 10.38 5.54
CA ARG A 56 -5.29 9.06 6.12
C ARG A 56 -6.25 8.29 5.23
N LEU A 57 -5.80 7.14 4.76
CA LEU A 57 -6.54 6.27 3.89
C LEU A 57 -7.03 5.03 4.68
N PRO A 58 -8.35 4.78 4.72
CA PRO A 58 -8.86 3.51 5.25
C PRO A 58 -8.40 2.35 4.38
N LEU A 59 -7.71 1.39 4.99
CA LEU A 59 -7.24 0.17 4.36
C LEU A 59 -7.91 -1.05 4.98
N PRO A 60 -8.04 -2.17 4.25
CA PRO A 60 -8.33 -3.47 4.86
C PRO A 60 -7.29 -3.82 5.93
N GLY A 61 -7.69 -4.41 7.06
CA GLY A 61 -6.82 -4.70 8.19
C GLY A 61 -5.60 -5.58 7.84
N SER A 62 -5.69 -6.38 6.77
CA SER A 62 -4.54 -7.13 6.24
C SER A 62 -3.42 -6.24 5.71
N LEU A 63 -3.71 -5.00 5.31
CA LEU A 63 -2.78 -4.03 4.75
C LEU A 63 -2.29 -2.99 5.79
N GLU A 64 -2.82 -3.00 7.00
CA GLU A 64 -2.38 -2.11 8.09
C GLU A 64 -1.07 -2.58 8.74
N ARG A 65 -0.38 -3.49 8.09
CA ARG A 65 0.87 -4.10 8.56
C ARG A 65 2.06 -3.54 7.78
N ASP A 66 3.24 -3.63 8.40
CA ASP A 66 4.51 -3.35 7.74
C ASP A 66 5.01 -4.52 6.86
N THR A 67 4.41 -5.71 6.99
CA THR A 67 4.71 -6.89 6.19
C THR A 67 3.95 -6.89 4.87
N LEU A 68 4.63 -7.35 3.82
CA LEU A 68 3.96 -7.66 2.56
C LEU A 68 2.98 -8.81 2.77
N VAL A 69 1.75 -8.67 2.26
CA VAL A 69 0.71 -9.70 2.35
C VAL A 69 0.33 -10.17 0.95
N VAL A 70 0.27 -11.47 0.77
CA VAL A 70 -0.10 -12.11 -0.49
C VAL A 70 -1.31 -13.03 -0.32
N ALA A 71 -1.98 -13.33 -1.42
CA ALA A 71 -3.04 -14.32 -1.43
C ALA A 71 -2.49 -15.71 -1.16
N SER A 72 -3.19 -16.48 -0.33
CA SER A 72 -2.87 -17.88 0.00
C SER A 72 -4.13 -18.73 -0.21
N GLY A 73 -4.09 -19.64 -1.19
CA GLY A 73 -5.26 -20.44 -1.56
C GLY A 73 -6.41 -19.62 -2.15
N GLU A 74 -7.66 -20.10 -1.95
CA GLU A 74 -8.84 -19.47 -2.55
C GLU A 74 -9.29 -18.20 -1.82
N ALA A 75 -9.19 -18.15 -0.50
CA ALA A 75 -9.70 -17.07 0.32
C ALA A 75 -8.72 -16.60 1.43
N GLY A 76 -7.56 -17.22 1.53
CA GLY A 76 -6.57 -16.88 2.53
C GLY A 76 -5.68 -15.72 2.14
N VAL A 77 -5.08 -15.10 3.13
CA VAL A 77 -4.00 -14.13 2.98
C VAL A 77 -2.91 -14.46 3.99
N GLU A 78 -1.66 -14.36 3.57
CA GLU A 78 -0.53 -14.61 4.45
C GLU A 78 0.54 -13.52 4.37
N PRO A 79 1.19 -13.19 5.48
CA PRO A 79 2.34 -12.30 5.48
C PRO A 79 3.53 -13.00 4.84
N LEU A 80 4.16 -12.36 3.88
CA LEU A 80 5.37 -12.88 3.24
C LEU A 80 6.56 -12.68 4.17
N ALA A 81 7.11 -13.80 4.68
CA ALA A 81 8.20 -13.77 5.63
C ALA A 81 9.44 -13.07 5.07
N GLY A 82 10.05 -12.17 5.84
CA GLY A 82 11.23 -11.41 5.42
C GLY A 82 10.95 -10.30 4.40
N HIS A 83 9.69 -9.97 4.10
CA HIS A 83 9.32 -8.90 3.16
C HIS A 83 8.53 -7.80 3.88
N ARG A 84 9.06 -6.57 3.88
CA ARG A 84 8.48 -5.44 4.63
C ARG A 84 8.41 -4.17 3.80
N TRP A 85 7.44 -3.34 4.11
CA TRP A 85 7.34 -1.99 3.61
C TRP A 85 8.29 -1.07 4.39
N VAL A 86 9.02 -0.19 3.71
CA VAL A 86 9.86 0.85 4.34
C VAL A 86 8.96 1.82 5.10
N VAL A 87 7.86 2.24 4.45
CA VAL A 87 6.81 3.07 5.04
C VAL A 87 5.50 2.30 4.97
N PRO A 88 4.71 2.24 6.05
CA PRO A 88 3.42 1.57 6.05
C PRO A 88 2.53 2.06 4.89
N LEU A 89 1.80 1.16 4.25
CA LEU A 89 0.96 1.49 3.09
C LEU A 89 -0.10 2.57 3.38
N ARG A 90 -0.62 2.62 4.62
CA ARG A 90 -1.58 3.64 5.06
C ARG A 90 -1.04 5.06 4.96
N ASP A 91 0.28 5.22 5.05
CA ASP A 91 0.96 6.51 5.01
C ASP A 91 1.53 6.77 3.60
N SER A 92 2.16 5.76 2.98
CA SER A 92 2.79 5.91 1.66
C SER A 92 1.80 6.03 0.50
N ILE A 93 0.63 5.36 0.56
CA ILE A 93 -0.37 5.46 -0.52
C ILE A 93 -0.94 6.88 -0.64
N PRO A 94 -1.38 7.55 0.44
CA PRO A 94 -1.87 8.93 0.34
C PRO A 94 -0.83 9.89 -0.22
N GLU A 95 0.40 9.83 0.26
CA GLU A 95 1.50 10.68 -0.22
C GLU A 95 1.76 10.47 -1.71
N ARG A 96 1.78 9.21 -2.14
CA ARG A 96 2.02 8.87 -3.53
C ARG A 96 0.88 9.33 -4.43
N LEU A 97 -0.37 9.08 -4.05
CA LEU A 97 -1.54 9.53 -4.79
C LEU A 97 -1.61 11.06 -4.90
N ALA A 98 -1.30 11.78 -3.83
CA ALA A 98 -1.28 13.23 -3.86
C ALA A 98 -0.20 13.76 -4.82
N ALA A 99 1.01 13.17 -4.80
CA ALA A 99 2.08 13.53 -5.72
C ALA A 99 1.70 13.25 -7.18
N ASP A 100 1.16 12.08 -7.48
CA ASP A 100 0.73 11.70 -8.84
C ASP A 100 -0.42 12.59 -9.35
N LEU A 101 -1.36 12.93 -8.46
CA LEU A 101 -2.43 13.86 -8.79
C LEU A 101 -1.91 15.30 -9.03
N ALA A 102 -0.91 15.74 -8.25
CA ALA A 102 -0.28 17.03 -8.46
C ALA A 102 0.44 17.11 -9.81
N LEU A 103 1.12 16.04 -10.24
CA LEU A 103 1.71 15.95 -11.57
C LEU A 103 0.67 16.05 -12.69
N LEU A 104 -0.53 15.48 -12.48
CA LEU A 104 -1.61 15.48 -13.47
C LEU A 104 -2.37 16.80 -13.54
N ARG A 105 -2.57 17.47 -12.40
CA ARG A 105 -3.39 18.69 -12.31
C ARG A 105 -2.59 19.99 -12.34
N GLY A 106 -1.35 19.95 -11.93
CA GLY A 106 -0.45 21.07 -11.72
C GLY A 106 -0.05 21.22 -10.25
N GLU A 107 1.17 21.67 -10.05
CA GLU A 107 1.70 21.95 -8.72
C GLU A 107 0.83 22.99 -7.97
N GLY A 108 0.65 22.78 -6.69
CA GLY A 108 -0.17 23.66 -5.84
C GLY A 108 -1.68 23.46 -5.94
N LEU A 109 -2.16 22.60 -6.86
CA LEU A 109 -3.60 22.31 -6.99
C LEU A 109 -4.06 21.06 -6.23
N VAL A 110 -3.12 20.32 -5.63
CA VAL A 110 -3.43 19.12 -4.81
C VAL A 110 -2.63 19.19 -3.52
N TRP A 111 -3.31 19.08 -2.39
CA TRP A 111 -2.74 19.13 -1.05
C TRP A 111 -3.17 17.92 -0.21
N LEU A 112 -2.25 17.39 0.60
CA LEU A 112 -2.64 16.49 1.68
C LEU A 112 -3.31 17.26 2.81
N SER A 113 -4.32 16.68 3.40
CA SER A 113 -5.03 17.26 4.55
C SER A 113 -4.18 17.21 5.83
N PRO A 114 -4.07 18.30 6.59
CA PRO A 114 -4.70 19.60 6.33
C PRO A 114 -3.92 20.44 5.28
N ALA A 115 -4.64 21.08 4.37
CA ALA A 115 -4.03 22.08 3.48
C ALA A 115 -3.55 23.30 4.29
N PRO A 116 -2.53 24.06 3.79
CA PRO A 116 -2.10 25.31 4.41
C PRO A 116 -3.27 26.30 4.60
N ALA A 117 -3.19 27.13 5.65
CA ALA A 117 -4.30 27.99 6.05
C ALA A 117 -4.64 29.10 5.02
N ASP A 118 -3.68 29.44 4.18
CA ASP A 118 -3.81 30.43 3.10
C ASP A 118 -4.35 29.83 1.79
N VAL A 119 -4.52 28.50 1.74
CA VAL A 119 -5.00 27.79 0.56
C VAL A 119 -6.51 27.60 0.64
N VAL A 120 -7.24 28.14 -0.34
CA VAL A 120 -8.68 27.94 -0.44
C VAL A 120 -8.99 26.63 -1.14
N VAL A 121 -9.36 25.62 -0.36
CA VAL A 121 -9.77 24.32 -0.86
C VAL A 121 -11.15 24.41 -1.48
N ALA A 122 -11.29 24.03 -2.75
CA ALA A 122 -12.58 23.97 -3.44
C ALA A 122 -13.26 22.60 -3.26
N ARG A 123 -12.50 21.52 -3.31
CA ARG A 123 -13.01 20.14 -3.22
C ARG A 123 -12.16 19.26 -2.35
N ARG A 124 -12.79 18.33 -1.66
CA ARG A 124 -12.12 17.25 -0.93
C ARG A 124 -12.28 15.93 -1.65
N LEU A 125 -11.16 15.32 -2.02
CA LEU A 125 -11.13 13.97 -2.59
C LEU A 125 -11.04 12.96 -1.45
N ARG A 126 -12.01 12.04 -1.42
CA ARG A 126 -12.03 10.88 -0.52
C ARG A 126 -11.75 9.64 -1.32
N VAL A 127 -10.86 8.80 -0.81
CA VAL A 127 -10.55 7.48 -1.39
C VAL A 127 -10.64 6.44 -0.31
N THR A 128 -11.13 5.26 -0.67
CA THR A 128 -11.15 4.06 0.17
C THR A 128 -10.66 2.89 -0.66
N ILE A 129 -9.73 2.12 -0.13
CA ILE A 129 -9.28 0.89 -0.76
C ILE A 129 -10.00 -0.28 -0.09
N ASP A 130 -10.85 -0.95 -0.85
CA ASP A 130 -11.60 -2.11 -0.37
C ASP A 130 -10.79 -3.41 -0.51
N THR A 131 -9.92 -3.47 -1.52
CA THR A 131 -9.05 -4.62 -1.79
C THR A 131 -7.76 -4.14 -2.46
N LEU A 132 -6.64 -4.61 -1.95
CA LEU A 132 -5.34 -4.54 -2.60
C LEU A 132 -4.63 -5.86 -2.26
N LEU A 133 -4.55 -6.77 -3.21
CA LEU A 133 -4.05 -8.12 -2.96
C LEU A 133 -3.24 -8.64 -4.14
N ALA A 134 -2.01 -8.99 -3.87
CA ALA A 134 -1.14 -9.68 -4.82
C ALA A 134 -1.38 -11.20 -4.74
N ASP A 135 -1.52 -11.83 -5.89
CA ASP A 135 -1.62 -13.28 -6.04
C ASP A 135 -0.37 -13.74 -6.83
N GLU A 136 0.59 -14.29 -6.10
CA GLU A 136 1.88 -14.71 -6.68
C GLU A 136 1.69 -15.88 -7.62
N ALA A 137 0.83 -16.85 -7.29
CA ALA A 137 0.57 -18.02 -8.11
C ALA A 137 -0.04 -17.66 -9.46
N ARG A 138 -0.89 -16.62 -9.49
CA ARG A 138 -1.55 -16.14 -10.71
C ARG A 138 -0.84 -14.94 -11.35
N GLN A 139 0.21 -14.43 -10.74
CA GLN A 139 0.93 -13.23 -11.19
C GLN A 139 -0.03 -12.04 -11.42
N THR A 140 -0.98 -11.86 -10.51
CA THR A 140 -2.01 -10.83 -10.62
C THR A 140 -2.06 -9.96 -9.37
N LEU A 141 -2.37 -8.68 -9.57
CA LEU A 141 -2.70 -7.73 -8.51
C LEU A 141 -4.17 -7.34 -8.63
N ARG A 142 -4.93 -7.55 -7.57
CA ARG A 142 -6.34 -7.13 -7.50
C ARG A 142 -6.43 -5.86 -6.71
N LEU A 143 -6.93 -4.80 -7.31
CA LEU A 143 -7.23 -3.53 -6.66
C LEU A 143 -8.72 -3.23 -6.81
N ARG A 144 -9.37 -2.89 -5.71
CA ARG A 144 -10.69 -2.27 -5.70
C ARG A 144 -10.63 -1.04 -4.83
N ALA A 145 -10.92 0.12 -5.42
CA ALA A 145 -10.95 1.39 -4.73
C ALA A 145 -12.25 2.13 -5.08
N ARG A 146 -12.72 2.95 -4.17
CA ARG A 146 -13.83 3.88 -4.35
C ARG A 146 -13.33 5.28 -4.05
N TRP A 147 -13.79 6.25 -4.83
CA TRP A 147 -13.51 7.64 -4.57
C TRP A 147 -14.72 8.52 -4.84
N TRP A 148 -14.75 9.64 -4.20
CA TRP A 148 -15.78 10.66 -4.40
C TRP A 148 -15.25 12.03 -4.03
N PHE A 149 -15.85 13.04 -4.61
CA PHE A 149 -15.59 14.41 -4.24
C PHE A 149 -16.66 14.93 -3.30
N THR A 150 -16.23 15.77 -2.37
CA THR A 150 -17.08 16.59 -1.54
C THR A 150 -16.65 18.04 -1.75
N ASP A 151 -17.58 18.93 -2.05
CA ASP A 151 -17.27 20.35 -2.09
C ASP A 151 -16.88 20.81 -0.68
N ALA A 152 -15.86 21.65 -0.58
CA ALA A 152 -15.35 22.08 0.73
C ALA A 152 -16.40 22.84 1.56
N THR A 153 -17.38 23.46 0.87
CA THR A 153 -18.50 24.23 1.46
C THR A 153 -19.80 23.44 1.54
N ALA A 154 -19.91 22.30 0.87
CA ALA A 154 -21.16 21.52 0.84
C ALA A 154 -21.23 20.50 1.99
N LEU A 155 -22.41 20.44 2.60
CA LEU A 155 -22.71 19.43 3.63
C LEU A 155 -23.06 18.05 3.04
N THR A 156 -23.26 17.96 1.73
CA THR A 156 -23.69 16.74 1.03
C THR A 156 -22.59 16.21 0.11
N ALA A 157 -22.19 14.97 0.31
CA ALA A 157 -21.22 14.30 -0.54
C ALA A 157 -21.87 13.78 -1.83
N ALA A 158 -21.16 13.88 -2.96
CA ALA A 158 -21.54 13.18 -4.18
C ALA A 158 -21.45 11.66 -4.00
N PRO A 159 -22.25 10.86 -4.74
CA PRO A 159 -22.20 9.41 -4.64
C PRO A 159 -20.81 8.89 -5.04
N PRO A 160 -20.32 7.84 -4.37
CA PRO A 160 -18.98 7.30 -4.62
C PRO A 160 -18.86 6.68 -6.01
N THR A 161 -17.77 6.99 -6.69
CA THR A 161 -17.36 6.31 -7.92
C THR A 161 -16.52 5.09 -7.56
N THR A 162 -16.83 3.93 -8.13
CA THR A 162 -16.09 2.69 -7.88
C THR A 162 -15.19 2.37 -9.05
N CYS A 163 -13.91 2.19 -8.79
CA CYS A 163 -12.96 1.63 -9.75
C CYS A 163 -12.56 0.22 -9.34
N ARG A 164 -12.53 -0.67 -10.32
CA ARG A 164 -11.94 -2.01 -10.16
C ARG A 164 -10.85 -2.15 -11.21
N ALA A 165 -9.60 -2.26 -10.76
CA ALA A 165 -8.49 -2.61 -11.63
C ALA A 165 -8.03 -4.03 -11.27
N SER A 166 -7.93 -4.89 -12.26
CA SER A 166 -7.10 -6.09 -12.23
C SER A 166 -5.90 -5.82 -13.13
N SER A 167 -4.79 -6.46 -12.93
CA SER A 167 -3.47 -6.19 -13.53
C SER A 167 -3.39 -5.88 -15.04
N THR A 168 -4.51 -5.79 -15.71
CA THR A 168 -4.70 -5.21 -17.03
C THR A 168 -5.35 -3.85 -16.83
N ARG A 169 -4.64 -2.78 -17.10
CA ARG A 169 -5.00 -1.36 -16.96
C ARG A 169 -6.35 -1.02 -17.59
N THR A 170 -7.44 -1.21 -16.87
CA THR A 170 -8.74 -0.72 -17.34
C THR A 170 -9.56 -0.24 -16.15
N CYS A 171 -9.55 1.07 -15.92
CA CYS A 171 -10.57 1.72 -15.10
C CYS A 171 -11.81 1.91 -15.96
N ILE A 172 -12.91 1.25 -15.62
CA ILE A 172 -14.20 1.44 -16.28
C ILE A 172 -14.99 2.43 -15.42
N PRO A 173 -15.29 3.65 -15.91
CA PRO A 173 -16.16 4.56 -15.20
C PRO A 173 -17.59 3.98 -15.13
N PRO A 174 -18.35 4.25 -14.05
CA PRO A 174 -19.73 3.86 -13.97
C PRO A 174 -20.50 4.52 -15.12
N ARG A 175 -21.36 3.74 -15.80
CA ARG A 175 -22.29 4.31 -16.79
C ARG A 175 -23.19 5.31 -16.08
N ALA A 176 -23.18 6.56 -16.52
CA ALA A 176 -24.19 7.53 -16.14
C ALA A 176 -25.57 6.98 -16.50
N ARG A 177 -26.48 6.93 -15.54
CA ARG A 177 -27.90 6.70 -15.77
C ARG A 177 -28.59 8.02 -16.07
#